data_27d59c6488ad253b5a9328c6c087d19c
#
_entry.id   27d59c6488ad253b5a9328c6c087d19c
#
_cell.length_a   1.000
_cell.length_b   1.000
_cell.length_c   1.000
_cell.angle_alpha   90.00
_cell.angle_beta   90.00
_cell.angle_gamma   90.00
#
_symmetry.space_group_name_H-M   'P 1'
#
loop_
_entity.id
_entity.type
_entity.pdbx_description
1 polymer ?
#
loop_
_entity_poly.entity_id
_entity_poly.type
_entity_poly.pdbx_seq_one_letter_code
_entity_poly.pdbx_strand_id
1 'polypeptide(L)'
;MRKVVVLACIFSILVAALALVGCGSGSGTSSSGTPEKVAQTFWKAAMTGDGAASWALLSKSIQTRFKNKDAWAKSGVTNTLGSGTIEVGKAKITGDTATVTIKVMMGGTVVTTEEVSLMKEGGAWKIEMP
;
A
#
# COMPACT_ATOMS: atom_id res chain seq x y z
N MET A 1 -35.30 3.79 53.66
CA MET A 1 -36.22 3.29 52.65
C MET A 1 -36.16 3.96 51.30
N ARG A 2 -35.22 4.74 50.98
CA ARG A 2 -35.28 5.55 49.74
C ARG A 2 -33.96 5.74 49.06
N LYS A 3 -33.02 4.85 49.22
CA LYS A 3 -31.65 5.15 48.85
C LYS A 3 -31.00 4.05 47.97
N VAL A 4 -31.79 3.25 47.31
CA VAL A 4 -31.25 2.09 46.59
C VAL A 4 -31.50 2.13 45.09
N VAL A 5 -31.94 3.25 44.55
CA VAL A 5 -32.38 3.31 43.16
C VAL A 5 -31.39 4.01 42.23
N VAL A 6 -30.23 4.41 42.70
CA VAL A 6 -29.35 5.26 41.89
C VAL A 6 -28.13 4.53 41.32
N LEU A 7 -28.02 3.24 41.51
CA LEU A 7 -26.79 2.55 41.11
C LEU A 7 -26.92 1.67 39.89
N ALA A 8 -28.01 1.74 39.18
CA ALA A 8 -28.24 0.82 38.07
C ALA A 8 -28.03 1.43 36.66
N CYS A 9 -27.67 2.68 36.55
CA CYS A 9 -27.60 3.34 35.23
C CYS A 9 -26.20 3.63 34.69
N ILE A 10 -25.16 3.18 35.37
CA ILE A 10 -23.81 3.59 34.95
C ILE A 10 -23.08 2.49 34.14
N PHE A 11 -23.70 1.34 33.98
CA PHE A 11 -22.99 0.22 33.36
C PHE A 11 -23.32 -0.02 31.90
N SER A 12 -24.12 0.82 31.28
CA SER A 12 -24.56 0.56 29.92
C SER A 12 -23.87 1.37 28.81
N ILE A 13 -22.83 2.11 29.13
CA ILE A 13 -22.24 3.03 28.16
C ILE A 13 -20.88 2.54 27.62
N LEU A 14 -20.41 1.39 28.05
CA LEU A 14 -19.05 1.00 27.74
C LEU A 14 -18.92 -0.04 26.60
N VAL A 15 -19.95 -0.35 25.90
CA VAL A 15 -19.88 -1.38 24.85
C VAL A 15 -19.99 -0.83 23.43
N ALA A 16 -20.25 0.43 23.27
CA ALA A 16 -20.46 0.99 21.92
C ALA A 16 -19.21 1.50 21.21
N ALA A 17 -18.04 1.39 21.80
CA ALA A 17 -16.83 2.01 21.22
C ALA A 17 -15.96 1.09 20.39
N LEU A 18 -16.33 -0.15 20.19
CA LEU A 18 -15.48 -1.13 19.52
C LEU A 18 -15.87 -1.46 18.09
N ALA A 19 -16.88 -0.83 17.56
CA ALA A 19 -17.35 -1.16 16.21
C ALA A 19 -16.82 -0.26 15.11
N LEU A 20 -15.90 0.64 15.39
CA LEU A 20 -15.43 1.61 14.40
C LEU A 20 -14.03 1.34 13.85
N VAL A 21 -13.50 0.20 14.09
CA VAL A 21 -12.15 -0.13 13.59
C VAL A 21 -12.19 -0.88 12.27
N GLY A 22 -13.30 -0.98 11.65
CA GLY A 22 -13.40 -1.77 10.44
C GLY A 22 -13.37 -0.99 9.14
N CYS A 23 -13.69 0.23 9.15
CA CYS A 23 -13.87 1.00 7.92
C CYS A 23 -12.73 2.00 7.73
N GLY A 24 -11.59 1.52 7.39
CA GLY A 24 -10.70 2.30 6.60
C GLY A 24 -11.40 2.61 5.28
N SER A 25 -12.29 3.57 5.27
CA SER A 25 -12.80 4.13 4.03
C SER A 25 -11.60 4.65 3.27
N GLY A 26 -11.31 4.02 2.14
CA GLY A 26 -10.09 4.04 1.40
C GLY A 26 -9.58 5.33 0.81
N SER A 27 -9.67 6.42 1.47
CA SER A 27 -8.95 7.64 1.09
C SER A 27 -7.60 7.76 1.80
N GLY A 28 -7.36 6.96 2.79
CA GLY A 28 -6.04 6.83 3.39
C GLY A 28 -5.29 5.73 2.69
N THR A 29 -4.36 6.05 1.88
CA THR A 29 -3.34 5.16 1.38
C THR A 29 -2.43 4.72 2.52
N SER A 30 -3.00 4.13 3.53
CA SER A 30 -2.23 3.36 4.49
C SER A 30 -1.81 2.09 3.76
N SER A 31 -0.61 2.09 3.28
CA SER A 31 0.08 0.94 2.73
C SER A 31 0.36 -0.11 3.81
N SER A 32 -0.60 -0.33 4.68
CA SER A 32 -0.57 -1.34 5.74
C SER A 32 -0.89 -2.74 5.18
N GLY A 33 -0.37 -3.05 4.01
CA GLY A 33 -0.49 -4.34 3.39
C GLY A 33 0.79 -5.16 3.50
N THR A 34 0.73 -6.39 3.02
CA THR A 34 1.94 -7.21 2.84
C THR A 34 2.81 -6.62 1.72
N PRO A 35 4.11 -6.94 1.66
CA PRO A 35 4.97 -6.47 0.58
C PRO A 35 4.42 -6.79 -0.81
N GLU A 36 3.83 -7.97 -0.99
CA GLU A 36 3.21 -8.39 -2.25
C GLU A 36 2.05 -7.47 -2.64
N LYS A 37 1.22 -7.11 -1.66
CA LYS A 37 0.07 -6.23 -1.90
C LYS A 37 0.52 -4.82 -2.28
N VAL A 38 1.53 -4.31 -1.62
CA VAL A 38 2.10 -2.99 -1.93
C VAL A 38 2.73 -2.99 -3.33
N ALA A 39 3.52 -4.01 -3.66
CA ALA A 39 4.11 -4.16 -4.99
C ALA A 39 3.02 -4.28 -6.07
N GLN A 40 1.99 -5.07 -5.83
CA GLN A 40 0.85 -5.21 -6.75
C GLN A 40 0.15 -3.87 -7.00
N THR A 41 -0.14 -3.14 -5.93
CA THR A 41 -0.84 -1.85 -6.02
C THR A 41 0.02 -0.82 -6.76
N PHE A 42 1.31 -0.78 -6.46
CA PHE A 42 2.27 0.09 -7.16
C PHE A 42 2.29 -0.19 -8.66
N TRP A 43 2.46 -1.45 -9.05
CA TRP A 43 2.53 -1.81 -10.46
C TRP A 43 1.23 -1.54 -11.21
N LYS A 44 0.09 -1.81 -10.59
CA LYS A 44 -1.21 -1.46 -11.19
C LYS A 44 -1.35 0.04 -11.40
N ALA A 45 -0.96 0.85 -10.42
CA ALA A 45 -0.99 2.30 -10.54
C ALA A 45 -0.03 2.79 -11.65
N ALA A 46 1.18 2.22 -11.72
CA ALA A 46 2.14 2.55 -12.76
C ALA A 46 1.62 2.18 -14.17
N MET A 47 1.00 1.03 -14.32
CA MET A 47 0.43 0.59 -15.60
C MET A 47 -0.73 1.44 -16.07
N THR A 48 -1.56 1.92 -15.17
CA THR A 48 -2.70 2.78 -15.49
C THR A 48 -2.34 4.26 -15.60
N GLY A 49 -1.10 4.61 -15.35
CA GLY A 49 -0.64 6.00 -15.37
C GLY A 49 -1.06 6.82 -14.14
N ASP A 50 -1.50 6.15 -13.07
CA ASP A 50 -1.85 6.83 -11.82
C ASP A 50 -0.59 7.19 -11.03
N GLY A 51 0.04 8.31 -11.42
CA GLY A 51 1.25 8.81 -10.79
C GLY A 51 1.05 9.19 -9.32
N ALA A 52 -0.13 9.61 -8.93
CA ALA A 52 -0.42 10.00 -7.55
C ALA A 52 -0.49 8.76 -6.63
N ALA A 53 -1.18 7.71 -7.06
CA ALA A 53 -1.28 6.47 -6.29
C ALA A 53 0.09 5.77 -6.19
N SER A 54 0.85 5.70 -7.27
CA SER A 54 2.19 5.12 -7.25
C SER A 54 3.16 5.93 -6.39
N TRP A 55 3.10 7.26 -6.44
CA TRP A 55 3.92 8.15 -5.61
C TRP A 55 3.75 7.89 -4.11
N ALA A 56 2.52 7.71 -3.66
CA ALA A 56 2.21 7.47 -2.26
C ALA A 56 2.84 6.17 -1.70
N LEU A 57 3.14 5.23 -2.57
CA LEU A 57 3.75 3.94 -2.21
C LEU A 57 5.28 3.95 -2.23
N LEU A 58 5.90 5.02 -2.72
CA LEU A 58 7.35 5.14 -2.77
C LEU A 58 7.95 5.43 -1.39
N SER A 59 9.17 4.96 -1.18
CA SER A 59 9.97 5.35 -0.03
C SER A 59 10.31 6.84 -0.06
N LYS A 60 10.62 7.40 1.10
CA LYS A 60 11.09 8.80 1.18
C LYS A 60 12.36 9.03 0.38
N SER A 61 13.24 8.05 0.32
CA SER A 61 14.45 8.10 -0.48
C SER A 61 14.13 8.37 -1.96
N ILE A 62 13.21 7.60 -2.52
CA ILE A 62 12.80 7.78 -3.91
C ILE A 62 12.05 9.09 -4.11
N GLN A 63 11.14 9.44 -3.20
CA GLN A 63 10.41 10.71 -3.26
C GLN A 63 11.35 11.91 -3.26
N THR A 64 12.41 11.88 -2.46
CA THR A 64 13.42 12.94 -2.44
C THR A 64 14.19 13.03 -3.76
N ARG A 65 14.51 11.90 -4.38
CA ARG A 65 15.20 11.85 -5.67
C ARG A 65 14.40 12.52 -6.79
N PHE A 66 13.09 12.32 -6.82
CA PHE A 66 12.20 12.92 -7.83
C PHE A 66 11.67 14.30 -7.45
N LYS A 67 11.93 14.78 -6.24
CA LYS A 67 11.54 16.08 -5.70
C LYS A 67 10.04 16.24 -5.44
N ASN A 68 9.19 15.87 -6.37
CA ASN A 68 7.74 15.99 -6.23
C ASN A 68 6.98 14.97 -7.10
N LYS A 69 5.71 14.86 -6.82
CA LYS A 69 4.78 13.95 -7.49
C LYS A 69 4.67 14.19 -9.00
N ASP A 70 4.71 15.44 -9.42
CA ASP A 70 4.57 15.77 -10.84
C ASP A 70 5.82 15.38 -11.64
N ALA A 71 7.01 15.53 -11.06
CA ALA A 71 8.24 15.05 -11.65
C ALA A 71 8.24 13.53 -11.78
N TRP A 72 7.73 12.83 -10.78
CA TRP A 72 7.54 11.38 -10.82
C TRP A 72 6.58 10.97 -11.94
N ALA A 73 5.41 11.58 -12.02
CA ALA A 73 4.43 11.28 -13.05
C ALA A 73 4.95 11.51 -14.48
N LYS A 74 5.84 12.48 -14.65
CA LYS A 74 6.47 12.82 -15.95
C LYS A 74 7.70 11.96 -16.26
N SER A 75 8.21 11.19 -15.32
CA SER A 75 9.45 10.42 -15.49
C SER A 75 9.34 9.25 -16.48
N GLY A 76 8.14 8.92 -16.93
CA GLY A 76 7.88 7.80 -17.82
C GLY A 76 7.86 6.44 -17.15
N VAL A 77 8.12 6.35 -15.85
CA VAL A 77 8.00 5.11 -15.07
C VAL A 77 6.53 4.69 -14.97
N THR A 78 5.64 5.66 -15.01
CA THR A 78 4.20 5.42 -15.08
C THR A 78 3.75 5.38 -16.54
N ASN A 79 2.94 4.43 -16.91
CA ASN A 79 2.38 4.28 -18.25
C ASN A 79 3.25 3.52 -19.28
N THR A 80 4.19 2.70 -18.82
CA THR A 80 5.10 2.00 -19.75
C THR A 80 4.48 0.72 -20.35
N LEU A 81 3.44 0.16 -19.76
CA LEU A 81 2.98 -1.20 -20.08
C LEU A 81 1.50 -1.32 -20.47
N GLY A 82 0.77 -0.22 -20.52
CA GLY A 82 -0.57 -0.14 -21.09
C GLY A 82 -1.56 -1.20 -20.58
N SER A 83 -1.88 -2.18 -21.40
CA SER A 83 -2.94 -3.18 -21.16
C SER A 83 -2.46 -4.54 -20.67
N GLY A 84 -1.26 -4.62 -20.10
CA GLY A 84 -0.74 -5.86 -19.55
C GLY A 84 -1.42 -6.30 -18.24
N THR A 85 -1.15 -7.52 -17.83
CA THR A 85 -1.49 -8.04 -16.50
C THR A 85 -0.22 -8.35 -15.73
N ILE A 86 -0.32 -8.44 -14.41
CA ILE A 86 0.81 -8.79 -13.56
C ILE A 86 0.53 -10.04 -12.73
N GLU A 87 1.55 -10.84 -12.54
CA GLU A 87 1.60 -11.93 -11.58
C GLU A 87 2.61 -11.57 -10.49
N VAL A 88 2.19 -11.62 -9.25
CA VAL A 88 2.99 -11.24 -8.09
C VAL A 88 3.49 -12.50 -7.41
N GLY A 89 4.80 -12.63 -7.28
CA GLY A 89 5.44 -13.72 -6.55
C GLY A 89 5.39 -13.49 -5.04
N LYS A 90 5.87 -14.47 -4.28
CA LYS A 90 6.02 -14.35 -2.84
C LYS A 90 7.15 -13.39 -2.47
N ALA A 91 6.92 -12.59 -1.45
CA ALA A 91 7.97 -11.75 -0.88
C ALA A 91 9.03 -12.58 -0.15
N LYS A 92 10.29 -12.18 -0.34
CA LYS A 92 11.39 -12.57 0.53
C LYS A 92 11.63 -11.44 1.51
N ILE A 93 11.32 -11.68 2.78
CA ILE A 93 11.41 -10.66 3.83
C ILE A 93 12.65 -10.91 4.66
N THR A 94 13.45 -9.88 4.85
CA THR A 94 14.63 -9.88 5.72
C THR A 94 14.57 -8.62 6.59
N GLY A 95 14.12 -8.76 7.85
CA GLY A 95 13.97 -7.62 8.76
C GLY A 95 12.98 -6.58 8.20
N ASP A 96 13.46 -5.38 7.96
CA ASP A 96 12.68 -4.26 7.44
C ASP A 96 12.75 -4.10 5.92
N THR A 97 13.31 -5.08 5.23
CA THR A 97 13.38 -5.12 3.77
C THR A 97 12.66 -6.32 3.20
N ALA A 98 12.17 -6.19 1.99
CA ALA A 98 11.56 -7.29 1.25
C ALA A 98 11.86 -7.16 -0.23
N THR A 99 11.86 -8.29 -0.92
CA THR A 99 11.95 -8.35 -2.38
C THR A 99 10.76 -9.14 -2.91
N VAL A 100 10.08 -8.61 -3.91
CA VAL A 100 8.92 -9.23 -4.55
C VAL A 100 9.20 -9.34 -6.05
N THR A 101 9.03 -10.53 -6.60
CA THR A 101 9.14 -10.74 -8.04
C THR A 101 7.81 -10.43 -8.71
N ILE A 102 7.84 -9.59 -9.72
CA ILE A 102 6.68 -9.24 -10.55
C ILE A 102 6.93 -9.76 -11.97
N LYS A 103 6.02 -10.54 -12.49
CA LYS A 103 5.99 -10.90 -13.91
C LYS A 103 4.94 -10.08 -14.61
N VAL A 104 5.34 -9.40 -15.64
CA VAL A 104 4.43 -8.64 -16.51
C VAL A 104 4.06 -9.51 -17.69
N MET A 105 2.77 -9.61 -17.95
CA MET A 105 2.23 -10.46 -19.00
C MET A 105 1.43 -9.63 -20.01
N MET A 106 1.62 -9.91 -21.27
CA MET A 106 0.82 -9.37 -22.37
C MET A 106 0.28 -10.53 -23.20
N GLY A 107 -1.04 -10.56 -23.38
CA GLY A 107 -1.67 -11.64 -24.14
C GLY A 107 -1.41 -13.05 -23.57
N GLY A 108 -1.25 -13.16 -22.26
CA GLY A 108 -0.94 -14.44 -21.60
C GLY A 108 0.53 -14.86 -21.62
N THR A 109 1.39 -14.07 -22.23
CA THR A 109 2.83 -14.35 -22.30
C THR A 109 3.61 -13.41 -21.39
N VAL A 110 4.57 -13.96 -20.63
CA VAL A 110 5.49 -13.16 -19.81
C VAL A 110 6.42 -12.36 -20.72
N VAL A 111 6.35 -11.04 -20.64
CA VAL A 111 7.20 -10.14 -21.44
C VAL A 111 8.38 -9.60 -20.64
N THR A 112 8.24 -9.47 -19.32
CA THR A 112 9.35 -9.12 -18.44
C THR A 112 9.12 -9.66 -17.04
N THR A 113 10.22 -9.80 -16.31
CA THR A 113 10.23 -10.18 -14.90
C THR A 113 11.10 -9.18 -14.16
N GLU A 114 10.51 -8.53 -13.17
CA GLU A 114 11.17 -7.48 -12.38
C GLU A 114 11.22 -7.88 -10.90
N GLU A 115 12.30 -7.53 -10.24
CA GLU A 115 12.39 -7.61 -8.79
C GLU A 115 12.15 -6.23 -8.19
N VAL A 116 11.17 -6.16 -7.31
CA VAL A 116 10.80 -4.93 -6.60
C VAL A 116 11.31 -5.01 -5.19
N SER A 117 12.16 -4.07 -4.82
CA SER A 117 12.64 -3.93 -3.45
C SER A 117 11.69 -3.04 -2.66
N LEU A 118 11.43 -3.42 -1.42
CA LEU A 118 10.61 -2.68 -0.48
C LEU A 118 11.35 -2.51 0.84
N MET A 119 11.03 -1.45 1.54
CA MET A 119 11.50 -1.22 2.91
C MET A 119 10.35 -0.79 3.80
N LYS A 120 10.46 -1.06 5.10
CA LYS A 120 9.52 -0.53 6.09
C LYS A 120 9.87 0.89 6.48
N GLU A 121 8.88 1.76 6.38
CA GLU A 121 8.92 3.13 6.90
C GLU A 121 7.71 3.38 7.76
N GLY A 122 7.92 3.68 9.04
CA GLY A 122 6.82 3.91 9.97
C GLY A 122 5.83 2.75 10.10
N GLY A 123 6.32 1.52 10.00
CA GLY A 123 5.51 0.30 10.05
C GLY A 123 4.80 -0.08 8.75
N ALA A 124 4.97 0.69 7.69
CA ALA A 124 4.38 0.42 6.37
C ALA A 124 5.44 0.06 5.34
N TRP A 125 5.12 -0.88 4.47
CA TRP A 125 5.99 -1.22 3.35
C TRP A 125 5.94 -0.14 2.27
N LYS A 126 7.11 0.27 1.80
CA LYS A 126 7.28 1.27 0.73
C LYS A 126 8.18 0.71 -0.36
N ILE A 127 7.91 1.12 -1.59
CA ILE A 127 8.73 0.75 -2.74
C ILE A 127 10.08 1.47 -2.67
N GLU A 128 11.14 0.69 -2.70
CA GLU A 128 12.52 1.16 -2.81
C GLU A 128 13.08 0.68 -4.15
N MET A 129 13.38 1.59 -5.04
CA MET A 129 14.01 1.24 -6.30
C MET A 129 15.53 1.17 -6.13
N PRO A 130 16.19 0.28 -6.85
CA PRO A 130 17.66 0.24 -6.84
C PRO A 130 18.31 1.52 -7.33
#